data_3f1cfc0e1640befe1d045a0edea35193
#
_entry.id   3f1cfc0e1640befe1d045a0edea35193
#
_cell.length_a   1.000
_cell.length_b   1.000
_cell.length_c   1.000
_cell.angle_alpha   90.00
_cell.angle_beta   90.00
_cell.angle_gamma   90.00
#
_symmetry.space_group_name_H-M   'P 1'
#
loop_
_entity.id
_entity.type
_entity.pdbx_description
1 polymer ?
#
loop_
_entity_poly.entity_id
_entity_poly.type
_entity_poly.pdbx_seq_one_letter_code
_entity_poly.pdbx_strand_id
1 'polypeptide(L)'
;MTLCICSCQYKSSHTSCNTPQGSVVQETKLISTTPVKNQGKSPLCWAYAMLATMESEHIMKGDSVNLSVAYIARMMLQEKAVEFYFSKGTKPISMRGMAPMLIHYINKYGIVPYDSYEDKKDIDMRVLRRKVEFLCRNAIAQQIGIEKLKSRLNRLFDDEMGYMPAKTVYMLGAEYTPEEFANSVCFPGEYEMLTSFTHHPFGERFALETPDNQTQEVFLNVPIDQLMQYIRNAISHGHPVCWEGDISEEGFRHPRHGFVDVLPSQLPTTQASRQREFESLRTTDDHVMEIIGMISKNHRNYYVCRNSWGNHWGKAGHICLSEDYLRLKTIAAVISKEALR
;
A
#
# COMPACT_ATOMS: atom_id res chain seq x y z
N MET A 1 46.80 -4.63 18.80
CA MET A 1 45.45 -4.06 19.00
C MET A 1 44.60 -4.56 17.82
N THR A 2 43.94 -5.70 18.01
CA THR A 2 43.26 -6.45 16.95
C THR A 2 41.79 -6.05 17.00
N LEU A 3 41.30 -5.39 15.96
CA LEU A 3 39.87 -5.07 15.81
C LEU A 3 39.10 -6.35 15.45
N CYS A 4 38.24 -6.81 16.34
CA CYS A 4 37.21 -7.80 16.04
C CYS A 4 36.05 -7.14 15.31
N ILE A 5 35.87 -7.47 14.03
CA ILE A 5 34.68 -7.16 13.26
C ILE A 5 33.63 -8.22 13.61
N CYS A 6 32.63 -7.87 14.41
CA CYS A 6 31.46 -8.72 14.60
C CYS A 6 30.53 -8.62 13.39
N SER A 7 30.59 -9.62 12.50
CA SER A 7 29.56 -9.81 11.48
C SER A 7 28.35 -10.46 12.16
N CYS A 8 27.26 -9.69 12.31
CA CYS A 8 25.96 -10.26 12.66
C CYS A 8 25.43 -11.08 11.48
N GLN A 9 25.69 -12.38 11.49
CA GLN A 9 24.97 -13.33 10.64
C GLN A 9 23.56 -13.49 11.19
N TYR A 10 22.59 -12.93 10.48
CA TYR A 10 21.17 -13.18 10.72
C TYR A 10 20.87 -14.63 10.31
N LYS A 11 20.76 -15.51 11.31
CA LYS A 11 20.29 -16.88 11.09
C LYS A 11 18.82 -16.82 10.69
N SER A 12 18.50 -17.21 9.46
CA SER A 12 17.14 -17.51 9.04
C SER A 12 16.60 -18.65 9.94
N SER A 13 15.76 -18.30 10.89
CA SER A 13 15.03 -19.29 11.67
C SER A 13 13.96 -19.92 10.80
N HIS A 14 14.22 -21.13 10.32
CA HIS A 14 13.21 -22.01 9.77
C HIS A 14 12.23 -22.34 10.89
N THR A 15 11.13 -21.61 10.97
CA THR A 15 10.03 -21.96 11.88
C THR A 15 9.19 -23.01 11.17
N SER A 16 9.46 -24.28 11.46
CA SER A 16 8.58 -25.38 11.05
C SER A 16 7.23 -25.20 11.72
N CYS A 17 6.21 -24.96 10.92
CA CYS A 17 4.83 -24.92 11.36
C CYS A 17 4.35 -26.34 11.55
N ASN A 18 4.14 -26.80 12.79
CA ASN A 18 3.47 -28.06 13.10
C ASN A 18 2.00 -27.93 12.67
N THR A 19 1.67 -28.39 11.45
CA THR A 19 0.31 -28.60 10.98
C THR A 19 -0.18 -30.00 11.37
N PRO A 20 -1.48 -30.22 11.63
CA PRO A 20 -2.03 -31.56 11.87
C PRO A 20 -1.72 -32.46 10.68
N GLN A 21 -1.40 -33.73 10.95
CA GLN A 21 -1.02 -34.75 9.99
C GLN A 21 -1.85 -34.70 8.70
N GLY A 22 -1.18 -34.46 7.55
CA GLY A 22 -1.72 -34.75 6.23
C GLY A 22 -1.66 -33.65 5.17
N SER A 23 -1.34 -32.41 5.48
CA SER A 23 -1.25 -31.35 4.46
C SER A 23 0.20 -31.14 3.99
N VAL A 24 0.48 -31.49 2.74
CA VAL A 24 1.76 -31.13 2.09
C VAL A 24 1.70 -29.63 1.78
N VAL A 25 2.48 -28.83 2.51
CA VAL A 25 2.67 -27.40 2.23
C VAL A 25 4.02 -27.25 1.53
N GLN A 26 3.99 -26.83 0.27
CA GLN A 26 5.18 -26.47 -0.48
C GLN A 26 5.31 -24.96 -0.46
N GLU A 27 6.28 -24.45 0.29
CA GLU A 27 6.54 -23.01 0.38
C GLU A 27 7.49 -22.58 -0.73
N THR A 28 7.17 -21.51 -1.46
CA THR A 28 8.14 -20.75 -2.22
C THR A 28 8.91 -19.83 -1.27
N LYS A 29 10.14 -19.46 -1.65
CA LYS A 29 10.94 -18.51 -0.87
C LYS A 29 10.17 -17.19 -0.73
N LEU A 30 9.93 -16.76 0.50
CA LEU A 30 9.33 -15.45 0.75
C LEU A 30 10.31 -14.33 0.41
N ILE A 31 9.77 -13.26 -0.16
CA ILE A 31 10.51 -12.03 -0.44
C ILE A 31 10.89 -11.39 0.90
N SER A 32 12.12 -10.91 1.02
CA SER A 32 12.59 -10.20 2.21
C SER A 32 11.92 -8.84 2.30
N THR A 33 11.50 -8.47 3.52
CA THR A 33 10.73 -7.24 3.77
C THR A 33 11.28 -6.45 4.94
N THR A 34 10.96 -5.17 5.01
CA THR A 34 11.08 -4.38 6.24
C THR A 34 10.10 -4.88 7.32
N PRO A 35 10.27 -4.50 8.61
CA PRO A 35 9.31 -4.86 9.64
C PRO A 35 7.88 -4.42 9.33
N VAL A 36 6.89 -5.22 9.78
CA VAL A 36 5.47 -4.91 9.59
C VAL A 36 5.11 -3.63 10.35
N LYS A 37 4.64 -2.63 9.62
CA LYS A 37 4.15 -1.36 10.18
C LYS A 37 2.71 -1.49 10.68
N ASN A 38 2.26 -0.53 11.48
CA ASN A 38 0.90 -0.50 12.00
C ASN A 38 0.22 0.84 11.67
N GLN A 39 -0.70 0.81 10.70
CA GLN A 39 -1.50 1.99 10.32
C GLN A 39 -2.49 2.43 11.40
N GLY A 40 -2.73 1.62 12.43
CA GLY A 40 -3.71 1.90 13.48
C GLY A 40 -5.12 2.12 12.89
N LYS A 41 -5.74 3.22 13.27
CA LYS A 41 -7.06 3.63 12.76
C LYS A 41 -6.98 4.57 11.54
N SER A 42 -5.83 4.61 10.87
CA SER A 42 -5.63 5.44 9.68
C SER A 42 -6.24 4.79 8.43
N PRO A 43 -6.85 5.54 7.52
CA PRO A 43 -7.30 5.05 6.21
C PRO A 43 -6.18 5.11 5.15
N LEU A 44 -4.91 4.94 5.55
CA LEU A 44 -3.73 5.08 4.69
C LEU A 44 -3.15 3.71 4.27
N CYS A 45 -3.95 2.63 4.26
CA CYS A 45 -3.50 1.30 3.84
C CYS A 45 -2.76 1.32 2.48
N TRP A 46 -3.26 2.11 1.53
CA TRP A 46 -2.67 2.31 0.22
C TRP A 46 -1.23 2.85 0.28
N ALA A 47 -0.96 3.81 1.17
CA ALA A 47 0.37 4.37 1.35
C ALA A 47 1.30 3.39 2.06
N TYR A 48 0.82 2.72 3.12
CA TYR A 48 1.60 1.71 3.86
C TYR A 48 2.00 0.54 2.96
N ALA A 49 1.05 -0.01 2.18
CA ALA A 49 1.31 -1.16 1.33
C ALA A 49 2.21 -0.82 0.14
N MET A 50 2.01 0.32 -0.51
CA MET A 50 2.84 0.70 -1.65
C MET A 50 4.26 1.07 -1.22
N LEU A 51 4.46 1.79 -0.09
CA LEU A 51 5.80 2.02 0.47
C LEU A 51 6.47 0.69 0.87
N ALA A 52 5.71 -0.23 1.46
CA ALA A 52 6.20 -1.56 1.79
C ALA A 52 6.71 -2.31 0.55
N THR A 53 5.97 -2.24 -0.56
CA THR A 53 6.36 -2.82 -1.86
C THR A 53 7.65 -2.18 -2.38
N MET A 54 7.79 -0.85 -2.31
CA MET A 54 9.02 -0.16 -2.70
C MET A 54 10.21 -0.57 -1.83
N GLU A 55 10.02 -0.64 -0.51
CA GLU A 55 11.05 -1.07 0.44
C GLU A 55 11.54 -2.50 0.16
N SER A 56 10.63 -3.41 -0.16
CA SER A 56 10.96 -4.81 -0.49
C SER A 56 11.67 -4.94 -1.85
N GLU A 57 11.30 -4.12 -2.84
CA GLU A 57 12.04 -4.02 -4.12
C GLU A 57 13.49 -3.58 -3.90
N HIS A 58 13.73 -2.60 -3.03
CA HIS A 58 15.07 -2.15 -2.68
C HIS A 58 15.88 -3.25 -2.00
N ILE A 59 15.28 -3.99 -1.05
CA ILE A 59 15.95 -5.13 -0.41
C ILE A 59 16.32 -6.20 -1.44
N MET A 60 15.47 -6.49 -2.41
CA MET A 60 15.75 -7.42 -3.49
C MET A 60 16.91 -6.95 -4.36
N LYS A 61 17.02 -5.65 -4.62
CA LYS A 61 18.14 -5.03 -5.37
C LYS A 61 19.43 -4.92 -4.55
N GLY A 62 19.43 -5.34 -3.28
CA GLY A 62 20.59 -5.31 -2.38
C GLY A 62 20.79 -4.01 -1.61
N ASP A 63 19.79 -3.15 -1.63
CA ASP A 63 19.69 -1.90 -0.89
C ASP A 63 18.67 -2.03 0.25
N SER A 64 18.62 -1.08 1.18
CA SER A 64 17.65 -1.07 2.27
C SER A 64 17.19 0.35 2.56
N VAL A 65 15.92 0.59 2.31
CA VAL A 65 15.24 1.84 2.63
C VAL A 65 14.06 1.57 3.57
N ASN A 66 13.77 2.52 4.44
CA ASN A 66 12.57 2.55 5.27
C ASN A 66 11.94 3.93 5.13
N LEU A 67 10.70 4.00 4.68
CA LEU A 67 10.09 5.22 4.16
C LEU A 67 8.98 5.74 5.09
N SER A 68 8.83 7.08 5.15
CA SER A 68 7.88 7.75 6.03
C SER A 68 6.49 7.87 5.41
N VAL A 69 5.51 7.16 5.97
CA VAL A 69 4.08 7.35 5.64
C VAL A 69 3.58 8.69 6.21
N ALA A 70 4.05 9.09 7.39
CA ALA A 70 3.66 10.36 8.03
C ALA A 70 3.98 11.57 7.14
N TYR A 71 5.12 11.55 6.43
CA TYR A 71 5.48 12.61 5.49
C TYR A 71 4.44 12.74 4.37
N ILE A 72 4.11 11.66 3.71
CA ILE A 72 3.10 11.63 2.64
C ILE A 72 1.73 12.07 3.15
N ALA A 73 1.32 11.56 4.33
CA ALA A 73 0.06 11.95 4.95
C ALA A 73 -0.04 13.46 5.21
N ARG A 74 1.06 14.07 5.67
CA ARG A 74 1.13 15.52 5.89
C ARG A 74 1.03 16.30 4.58
N MET A 75 1.79 15.91 3.55
CA MET A 75 1.74 16.56 2.23
C MET A 75 0.34 16.47 1.62
N MET A 76 -0.26 15.29 1.65
CA MET A 76 -1.62 15.06 1.18
C MET A 76 -2.65 15.94 1.93
N LEU A 77 -2.60 15.97 3.26
CA LEU A 77 -3.54 16.77 4.04
C LEU A 77 -3.39 18.28 3.80
N GLN A 78 -2.16 18.76 3.58
CA GLN A 78 -1.92 20.16 3.17
C GLN A 78 -2.56 20.47 1.82
N GLU A 79 -2.36 19.60 0.84
CA GLU A 79 -2.95 19.76 -0.49
C GLU A 79 -4.47 19.74 -0.45
N LYS A 80 -5.05 18.71 0.20
CA LYS A 80 -6.50 18.59 0.35
C LYS A 80 -7.13 19.74 1.12
N ALA A 81 -6.44 20.30 2.09
CA ALA A 81 -6.89 21.50 2.80
C ALA A 81 -6.95 22.73 1.89
N VAL A 82 -5.97 22.90 1.00
CA VAL A 82 -5.96 23.99 -0.01
C VAL A 82 -7.10 23.81 -1.02
N GLU A 83 -7.28 22.59 -1.51
CA GLU A 83 -8.40 22.26 -2.41
C GLU A 83 -9.77 22.52 -1.76
N PHE A 84 -9.93 22.09 -0.51
CA PHE A 84 -11.15 22.33 0.28
C PHE A 84 -11.42 23.83 0.43
N TYR A 85 -10.40 24.62 0.77
CA TYR A 85 -10.53 26.07 0.94
C TYR A 85 -11.00 26.75 -0.37
N PHE A 86 -10.31 26.52 -1.48
CA PHE A 86 -10.64 27.14 -2.76
C PHE A 86 -11.95 26.63 -3.37
N SER A 87 -12.34 25.39 -3.08
CA SER A 87 -13.64 24.87 -3.47
C SER A 87 -14.79 25.33 -2.56
N LYS A 88 -14.51 26.21 -1.58
CA LYS A 88 -15.47 26.64 -0.55
C LYS A 88 -16.13 25.47 0.19
N GLY A 89 -15.36 24.40 0.41
CA GLY A 89 -15.79 23.22 1.15
C GLY A 89 -16.58 22.18 0.34
N THR A 90 -16.66 22.32 -0.98
CA THR A 90 -17.36 21.33 -1.83
C THR A 90 -16.52 20.09 -2.15
N LYS A 91 -15.17 20.23 -2.20
CA LYS A 91 -14.27 19.08 -2.32
C LYS A 91 -13.94 18.55 -0.92
N PRO A 92 -14.31 17.32 -0.57
CA PRO A 92 -14.06 16.79 0.77
C PRO A 92 -12.57 16.52 1.00
N ILE A 93 -12.14 16.61 2.28
CA ILE A 93 -10.82 16.15 2.69
C ILE A 93 -10.91 14.64 2.94
N SER A 94 -10.55 13.84 1.95
CA SER A 94 -10.44 12.38 2.07
C SER A 94 -8.99 11.96 2.21
N MET A 95 -8.76 10.94 3.05
CA MET A 95 -7.46 10.30 3.20
C MET A 95 -7.44 8.90 2.57
N ARG A 96 -8.56 8.45 2.01
CA ARG A 96 -8.65 7.24 1.23
C ARG A 96 -7.97 7.45 -0.11
N GLY A 97 -7.45 6.40 -0.70
CA GLY A 97 -6.78 6.45 -1.99
C GLY A 97 -6.35 5.08 -2.45
N MET A 98 -5.87 5.00 -3.67
CA MET A 98 -5.30 3.81 -4.30
C MET A 98 -3.76 3.85 -4.28
N ALA A 99 -3.12 2.69 -4.41
CA ALA A 99 -1.66 2.57 -4.38
C ALA A 99 -0.93 3.54 -5.35
N PRO A 100 -1.38 3.77 -6.60
CA PRO A 100 -0.72 4.72 -7.51
C PRO A 100 -0.72 6.17 -7.02
N MET A 101 -1.69 6.56 -6.19
CA MET A 101 -1.72 7.91 -5.62
C MET A 101 -0.48 8.21 -4.76
N LEU A 102 0.14 7.17 -4.18
CA LEU A 102 1.43 7.34 -3.48
C LEU A 102 2.52 7.82 -4.44
N ILE A 103 2.64 7.19 -5.61
CA ILE A 103 3.63 7.55 -6.63
C ILE A 103 3.41 9.00 -7.07
N HIS A 104 2.14 9.41 -7.24
CA HIS A 104 1.78 10.81 -7.53
C HIS A 104 2.32 11.77 -6.46
N TYR A 105 2.11 11.48 -5.16
CA TYR A 105 2.61 12.32 -4.07
C TYR A 105 4.12 12.31 -3.96
N ILE A 106 4.78 11.16 -4.15
CA ILE A 106 6.25 11.06 -4.17
C ILE A 106 6.82 11.93 -5.30
N ASN A 107 6.29 11.83 -6.50
CA ASN A 107 6.73 12.64 -7.64
C ASN A 107 6.52 14.14 -7.43
N LYS A 108 5.51 14.53 -6.67
CA LYS A 108 5.13 15.92 -6.44
C LYS A 108 5.86 16.57 -5.26
N TYR A 109 6.09 15.83 -4.19
CA TYR A 109 6.58 16.37 -2.90
C TYR A 109 7.84 15.69 -2.40
N GLY A 110 8.34 14.69 -3.12
CA GLY A 110 9.43 13.87 -2.63
C GLY A 110 8.98 12.86 -1.56
N ILE A 111 9.96 12.24 -0.93
CA ILE A 111 9.81 11.31 0.20
C ILE A 111 10.98 11.49 1.15
N VAL A 112 10.84 11.06 2.39
CA VAL A 112 11.92 11.08 3.37
C VAL A 112 12.07 9.71 4.04
N PRO A 113 13.27 9.36 4.55
CA PRO A 113 13.45 8.18 5.38
C PRO A 113 12.54 8.21 6.61
N TYR A 114 12.12 7.04 7.08
CA TYR A 114 11.26 6.89 8.26
C TYR A 114 11.83 7.60 9.48
N ASP A 115 13.14 7.43 9.76
CA ASP A 115 13.81 8.02 10.92
C ASP A 115 13.89 9.55 10.88
N SER A 116 13.69 10.15 9.68
CA SER A 116 13.63 11.60 9.53
C SER A 116 12.25 12.18 9.89
N TYR A 117 11.19 11.39 9.76
CA TYR A 117 9.82 11.79 10.10
C TYR A 117 8.98 10.56 10.46
N GLU A 118 9.06 10.14 11.71
CA GLU A 118 8.45 8.90 12.20
C GLU A 118 6.92 9.01 12.36
N ASP A 119 6.23 7.87 12.21
CA ASP A 119 4.83 7.74 12.57
C ASP A 119 4.66 7.85 14.10
N LYS A 120 3.97 8.85 14.59
CA LYS A 120 3.62 8.93 16.02
C LYS A 120 2.53 7.90 16.34
N LYS A 121 2.79 7.04 17.34
CA LYS A 121 1.94 5.86 17.67
C LYS A 121 0.52 6.21 18.10
N ASP A 122 0.29 7.41 18.65
CA ASP A 122 -0.99 7.79 19.27
C ASP A 122 -1.86 8.69 18.41
N ILE A 123 -1.51 8.91 17.14
CA ILE A 123 -2.31 9.76 16.25
C ILE A 123 -3.51 8.99 15.71
N ASP A 124 -4.73 9.47 16.00
CA ASP A 124 -5.90 9.11 15.21
C ASP A 124 -6.01 10.05 13.99
N MET A 125 -5.57 9.58 12.83
CA MET A 125 -5.58 10.35 11.58
C MET A 125 -6.98 10.81 11.17
N ARG A 126 -8.04 10.14 11.62
CA ARG A 126 -9.44 10.57 11.39
C ARG A 126 -9.79 11.79 12.23
N VAL A 127 -9.22 11.88 13.43
CA VAL A 127 -9.36 13.07 14.29
C VAL A 127 -8.56 14.21 13.71
N LEU A 128 -7.31 13.98 13.28
CA LEU A 128 -6.48 14.99 12.63
C LEU A 128 -7.17 15.55 11.37
N ARG A 129 -7.70 14.71 10.50
CA ARG A 129 -8.48 15.15 9.32
C ARG A 129 -9.64 16.08 9.71
N ARG A 130 -10.39 15.74 10.77
CA ARG A 130 -11.49 16.61 11.24
C ARG A 130 -10.99 17.95 11.76
N LYS A 131 -9.85 17.98 12.46
CA LYS A 131 -9.21 19.24 12.90
C LYS A 131 -8.82 20.10 11.70
N VAL A 132 -8.22 19.49 10.66
CA VAL A 132 -7.87 20.17 9.40
C VAL A 132 -9.13 20.75 8.74
N GLU A 133 -10.18 19.95 8.59
CA GLU A 133 -11.44 20.41 7.99
C GLU A 133 -12.06 21.56 8.79
N PHE A 134 -12.05 21.49 10.12
CA PHE A 134 -12.54 22.55 10.98
C PHE A 134 -11.77 23.86 10.78
N LEU A 135 -10.43 23.81 10.70
CA LEU A 135 -9.61 25.00 10.41
C LEU A 135 -9.95 25.60 9.05
N CYS A 136 -10.13 24.75 8.02
CA CYS A 136 -10.51 25.22 6.69
C CYS A 136 -11.89 25.87 6.67
N ARG A 137 -12.91 25.29 7.31
CA ARG A 137 -14.26 25.87 7.42
C ARG A 137 -14.23 27.23 8.13
N ASN A 138 -13.48 27.33 9.22
CA ASN A 138 -13.31 28.61 9.92
C ASN A 138 -12.58 29.64 9.05
N ALA A 139 -11.58 29.22 8.29
CA ALA A 139 -10.84 30.09 7.38
C ALA A 139 -11.75 30.65 6.26
N ILE A 140 -12.64 29.80 5.72
CA ILE A 140 -13.64 30.22 4.72
C ILE A 140 -14.65 31.20 5.33
N ALA A 141 -15.20 30.87 6.49
CA ALA A 141 -16.20 31.71 7.16
C ALA A 141 -15.64 33.07 7.57
N GLN A 142 -14.38 33.15 7.99
CA GLN A 142 -13.70 34.38 8.39
C GLN A 142 -13.00 35.09 7.23
N GLN A 143 -13.06 34.55 6.03
CA GLN A 143 -12.39 35.07 4.83
C GLN A 143 -10.91 35.38 5.04
N ILE A 144 -10.20 34.53 5.81
CA ILE A 144 -8.76 34.67 6.00
C ILE A 144 -8.02 34.18 4.76
N GLY A 145 -6.89 34.88 4.42
CA GLY A 145 -6.07 34.50 3.27
C GLY A 145 -5.41 33.12 3.41
N ILE A 146 -5.09 32.52 2.27
CA ILE A 146 -4.53 31.16 2.18
C ILE A 146 -3.22 30.98 2.98
N GLU A 147 -2.35 31.98 2.98
CA GLU A 147 -1.07 31.92 3.71
C GLU A 147 -1.28 31.83 5.23
N LYS A 148 -2.29 32.55 5.74
CA LYS A 148 -2.66 32.46 7.15
C LYS A 148 -3.27 31.09 7.50
N LEU A 149 -4.05 30.50 6.59
CA LEU A 149 -4.56 29.14 6.74
C LEU A 149 -3.39 28.14 6.75
N LYS A 150 -2.48 28.20 5.78
CA LYS A 150 -1.28 27.33 5.73
C LYS A 150 -0.45 27.44 7.02
N SER A 151 -0.25 28.63 7.54
CA SER A 151 0.46 28.84 8.82
C SER A 151 -0.24 28.15 10.00
N ARG A 152 -1.59 28.20 10.06
CA ARG A 152 -2.38 27.52 11.09
C ARG A 152 -2.33 26.00 10.93
N LEU A 153 -2.39 25.51 9.69
CA LEU A 153 -2.27 24.09 9.38
C LEU A 153 -0.88 23.54 9.75
N ASN A 154 0.17 24.27 9.43
CA ASN A 154 1.54 23.88 9.80
C ASN A 154 1.69 23.74 11.31
N ARG A 155 1.18 24.69 12.09
CA ARG A 155 1.16 24.56 13.56
C ARG A 155 0.41 23.33 14.02
N LEU A 156 -0.79 23.08 13.50
CA LEU A 156 -1.56 21.89 13.82
C LEU A 156 -0.78 20.61 13.53
N PHE A 157 -0.13 20.54 12.36
CA PHE A 157 0.66 19.37 11.98
C PHE A 157 1.92 19.23 12.87
N ASP A 158 2.61 20.34 13.20
CA ASP A 158 3.76 20.31 14.09
C ASP A 158 3.37 19.78 15.50
N ASP A 159 2.24 20.24 16.02
CA ASP A 159 1.71 19.80 17.31
C ASP A 159 1.31 18.31 17.31
N GLU A 160 0.62 17.86 16.26
CA GLU A 160 0.05 16.50 16.18
C GLU A 160 1.07 15.48 15.63
N MET A 161 1.76 15.79 14.53
CA MET A 161 2.63 14.88 13.79
C MET A 161 4.13 15.07 14.06
N GLY A 162 4.51 16.20 14.64
CA GLY A 162 5.90 16.61 14.83
C GLY A 162 6.38 17.60 13.78
N TYR A 163 7.51 18.21 14.08
CA TYR A 163 8.11 19.17 13.17
C TYR A 163 8.60 18.52 11.89
N MET A 164 8.39 19.19 10.76
CA MET A 164 8.96 18.76 9.49
C MET A 164 10.48 18.60 9.62
N PRO A 165 11.07 17.58 9.00
CA PRO A 165 12.52 17.48 8.91
C PRO A 165 13.12 18.73 8.27
N ALA A 166 14.42 18.91 8.44
CA ALA A 166 15.17 19.95 7.71
C ALA A 166 14.94 19.82 6.20
N LYS A 167 15.31 20.85 5.43
CA LYS A 167 15.15 20.85 3.96
C LYS A 167 15.88 19.70 3.28
N THR A 168 16.82 19.09 3.97
CA THR A 168 17.61 17.96 3.49
C THR A 168 17.53 16.80 4.49
N VAL A 169 17.63 15.59 3.98
CA VAL A 169 17.71 14.33 4.73
C VAL A 169 19.04 13.65 4.45
N TYR A 170 19.52 12.89 5.42
CA TYR A 170 20.75 12.14 5.31
C TYR A 170 20.44 10.66 5.13
N MET A 171 21.01 10.04 4.10
CA MET A 171 20.88 8.63 3.84
C MET A 171 22.19 8.09 3.25
N LEU A 172 22.68 6.96 3.79
CA LEU A 172 23.90 6.28 3.33
C LEU A 172 25.13 7.23 3.18
N GLY A 173 25.26 8.20 4.09
CA GLY A 173 26.38 9.15 4.12
C GLY A 173 26.28 10.31 3.12
N ALA A 174 25.17 10.47 2.42
CA ALA A 174 24.90 11.58 1.54
C ALA A 174 23.70 12.42 2.02
N GLU A 175 23.67 13.68 1.60
CA GLU A 175 22.59 14.63 1.88
C GLU A 175 21.72 14.78 0.63
N TYR A 176 20.41 14.72 0.80
CA TYR A 176 19.41 14.82 -0.26
C TYR A 176 18.30 15.78 0.11
N THR A 177 17.75 16.48 -0.86
CA THR A 177 16.38 17.01 -0.71
C THR A 177 15.37 15.86 -0.76
N PRO A 178 14.13 16.01 -0.24
CA PRO A 178 13.10 14.98 -0.36
C PRO A 178 12.83 14.53 -1.82
N GLU A 179 12.94 15.45 -2.78
CA GLU A 179 12.76 15.18 -4.21
C GLU A 179 13.93 14.37 -4.79
N GLU A 180 15.18 14.72 -4.43
CA GLU A 180 16.36 13.95 -4.83
C GLU A 180 16.35 12.55 -4.24
N PHE A 181 15.96 12.42 -2.96
CA PHE A 181 15.82 11.13 -2.32
C PHE A 181 14.70 10.30 -2.98
N ALA A 182 13.57 10.93 -3.36
CA ALA A 182 12.50 10.27 -4.10
C ALA A 182 12.99 9.64 -5.41
N ASN A 183 13.83 10.34 -6.16
CA ASN A 183 14.38 9.84 -7.42
C ASN A 183 15.30 8.62 -7.23
N SER A 184 15.91 8.46 -6.05
CA SER A 184 16.71 7.26 -5.73
C SER A 184 15.85 6.08 -5.30
N VAL A 185 14.62 6.33 -4.84
CA VAL A 185 13.70 5.31 -4.30
C VAL A 185 12.69 4.82 -5.33
N CYS A 186 12.17 5.75 -6.14
CA CYS A 186 11.12 5.46 -7.12
C CYS A 186 11.22 6.43 -8.28
N PHE A 187 11.76 5.98 -9.41
CA PHE A 187 11.81 6.84 -10.60
C PHE A 187 10.49 6.77 -11.40
N PRO A 188 10.16 7.84 -12.15
CA PRO A 188 8.94 7.87 -12.94
C PRO A 188 8.82 6.71 -13.92
N GLY A 189 7.70 6.00 -13.85
CA GLY A 189 7.42 4.89 -14.76
C GLY A 189 8.04 3.55 -14.38
N GLU A 190 8.59 3.39 -13.18
CA GLU A 190 9.14 2.13 -12.66
C GLU A 190 8.06 1.06 -12.48
N TYR A 191 6.87 1.46 -12.09
CA TYR A 191 5.77 0.55 -11.81
C TYR A 191 4.72 0.53 -12.92
N GLU A 192 4.08 -0.61 -13.10
CA GLU A 192 2.91 -0.82 -13.95
C GLU A 192 1.67 -1.02 -13.08
N MET A 193 0.60 -0.30 -13.42
CA MET A 193 -0.68 -0.34 -12.73
C MET A 193 -1.64 -1.18 -13.55
N LEU A 194 -2.12 -2.28 -12.98
CA LEU A 194 -2.91 -3.31 -13.66
C LEU A 194 -4.29 -3.44 -13.05
N THR A 195 -5.28 -3.68 -13.91
CA THR A 195 -6.64 -4.06 -13.51
C THR A 195 -7.23 -5.07 -14.51
N SER A 196 -8.43 -5.59 -14.22
CA SER A 196 -9.06 -6.61 -15.08
C SER A 196 -10.57 -6.50 -15.05
N PHE A 197 -11.16 -5.71 -15.94
CA PHE A 197 -12.61 -5.54 -16.05
C PHE A 197 -13.07 -5.50 -17.51
N THR A 198 -14.27 -6.03 -17.80
CA THR A 198 -14.78 -6.18 -19.18
C THR A 198 -15.59 -5.00 -19.69
N HIS A 199 -15.88 -4.00 -18.84
CA HIS A 199 -16.60 -2.79 -19.27
C HIS A 199 -15.68 -1.79 -20.00
N HIS A 200 -14.35 -2.06 -20.03
CA HIS A 200 -13.39 -1.41 -20.92
C HIS A 200 -12.62 -2.45 -21.73
N PRO A 201 -12.13 -2.11 -22.93
CA PRO A 201 -11.35 -3.03 -23.76
C PRO A 201 -10.07 -3.49 -23.04
N PHE A 202 -9.72 -4.76 -23.22
CA PHE A 202 -8.41 -5.24 -22.77
C PHE A 202 -7.28 -4.70 -23.64
N GLY A 203 -6.13 -4.43 -23.03
CA GLY A 203 -4.98 -3.79 -23.67
C GLY A 203 -5.01 -2.26 -23.63
N GLU A 204 -6.10 -1.65 -23.22
CA GLU A 204 -6.23 -0.21 -23.09
C GLU A 204 -6.02 0.25 -21.64
N ARG A 205 -5.78 1.55 -21.47
CA ARG A 205 -5.66 2.19 -20.16
C ARG A 205 -6.87 3.06 -19.89
N PHE A 206 -7.40 2.98 -18.68
CA PHE A 206 -8.50 3.83 -18.25
C PHE A 206 -8.35 4.19 -16.77
N ALA A 207 -8.98 5.30 -16.36
CA ALA A 207 -9.08 5.66 -14.94
C ALA A 207 -10.17 4.79 -14.31
N LEU A 208 -9.77 3.93 -13.36
CA LEU A 208 -10.68 3.00 -12.71
C LEU A 208 -11.76 3.76 -11.91
N GLU A 209 -13.03 3.41 -12.13
CA GLU A 209 -14.21 4.09 -11.58
C GLU A 209 -14.49 3.63 -10.14
N THR A 210 -13.51 3.82 -9.25
CA THR A 210 -13.68 3.60 -7.82
C THR A 210 -13.58 4.91 -7.04
N PRO A 211 -14.29 5.03 -5.90
CA PRO A 211 -14.28 6.26 -5.10
C PRO A 211 -12.90 6.68 -4.61
N ASP A 212 -12.00 5.72 -4.44
CA ASP A 212 -10.66 5.97 -3.91
C ASP A 212 -9.66 6.40 -4.99
N ASN A 213 -9.99 6.26 -6.29
CA ASN A 213 -9.20 6.79 -7.41
C ASN A 213 -9.39 8.31 -7.58
N GLN A 214 -9.06 9.08 -6.53
CA GLN A 214 -9.31 10.53 -6.48
C GLN A 214 -8.40 11.33 -7.42
N THR A 215 -7.24 10.80 -7.75
CA THR A 215 -6.26 11.42 -8.66
C THR A 215 -6.44 11.01 -10.12
N GLN A 216 -7.46 10.18 -10.41
CA GLN A 216 -7.77 9.68 -11.75
C GLN A 216 -6.59 8.93 -12.37
N GLU A 217 -5.89 8.15 -11.56
CA GLU A 217 -4.80 7.30 -12.02
C GLU A 217 -5.32 6.25 -13.00
N VAL A 218 -4.51 5.97 -14.02
CA VAL A 218 -4.89 5.07 -15.11
C VAL A 218 -4.24 3.70 -14.97
N PHE A 219 -5.02 2.65 -15.26
CA PHE A 219 -4.62 1.26 -15.13
C PHE A 219 -4.64 0.58 -16.50
N LEU A 220 -3.65 -0.24 -16.80
CA LEU A 220 -3.68 -1.13 -17.95
C LEU A 220 -4.67 -2.28 -17.68
N ASN A 221 -5.69 -2.38 -18.52
CA ASN A 221 -6.71 -3.41 -18.42
C ASN A 221 -6.26 -4.69 -19.11
N VAL A 222 -6.19 -5.78 -18.36
CA VAL A 222 -5.79 -7.09 -18.91
C VAL A 222 -6.78 -8.19 -18.51
N PRO A 223 -6.90 -9.29 -19.28
CA PRO A 223 -7.69 -10.45 -18.85
C PRO A 223 -7.25 -10.96 -17.48
N ILE A 224 -8.18 -11.51 -16.69
CA ILE A 224 -7.87 -11.97 -15.33
C ILE A 224 -6.78 -13.05 -15.30
N ASP A 225 -6.74 -13.93 -16.30
CA ASP A 225 -5.68 -14.95 -16.36
C ASP A 225 -4.29 -14.33 -16.59
N GLN A 226 -4.21 -13.27 -17.39
CA GLN A 226 -3.00 -12.51 -17.61
C GLN A 226 -2.58 -11.74 -16.36
N LEU A 227 -3.53 -11.10 -15.65
CA LEU A 227 -3.26 -10.43 -14.38
C LEU A 227 -2.66 -11.41 -13.36
N MET A 228 -3.29 -12.57 -13.20
CA MET A 228 -2.78 -13.61 -12.30
C MET A 228 -1.42 -14.16 -12.74
N GLN A 229 -1.17 -14.24 -14.04
CA GLN A 229 0.15 -14.64 -14.57
C GLN A 229 1.21 -13.59 -14.22
N TYR A 230 0.94 -12.31 -14.38
CA TYR A 230 1.86 -11.23 -13.99
C TYR A 230 2.18 -11.28 -12.50
N ILE A 231 1.17 -11.45 -11.63
CA ILE A 231 1.38 -11.59 -10.18
C ILE A 231 2.26 -12.81 -9.87
N ARG A 232 1.98 -13.98 -10.47
CA ARG A 232 2.79 -15.19 -10.25
C ARG A 232 4.24 -15.00 -10.72
N ASN A 233 4.42 -14.42 -11.91
CA ASN A 233 5.74 -14.16 -12.45
C ASN A 233 6.53 -13.21 -11.56
N ALA A 234 5.94 -12.09 -11.13
CA ALA A 234 6.58 -11.15 -10.22
C ALA A 234 7.10 -11.86 -8.96
N ILE A 235 6.22 -12.58 -8.26
CA ILE A 235 6.59 -13.29 -7.03
C ILE A 235 7.66 -14.36 -7.28
N SER A 236 7.59 -15.10 -8.39
CA SER A 236 8.58 -16.15 -8.71
C SER A 236 9.99 -15.58 -9.00
N HIS A 237 10.06 -14.34 -9.48
CA HIS A 237 11.33 -13.64 -9.73
C HIS A 237 11.78 -12.76 -8.54
N GLY A 238 11.05 -12.80 -7.42
CA GLY A 238 11.43 -12.07 -6.20
C GLY A 238 10.93 -10.64 -6.12
N HIS A 239 10.02 -10.24 -7.01
CA HIS A 239 9.40 -8.92 -6.99
C HIS A 239 8.09 -8.94 -6.20
N PRO A 240 7.92 -8.07 -5.19
CA PRO A 240 6.65 -7.95 -4.47
C PRO A 240 5.56 -7.32 -5.35
N VAL A 241 4.32 -7.51 -4.95
CA VAL A 241 3.16 -6.93 -5.64
C VAL A 241 2.33 -6.13 -4.65
N CYS A 242 2.08 -4.86 -4.94
CA CYS A 242 1.09 -4.10 -4.20
C CYS A 242 -0.30 -4.48 -4.70
N TRP A 243 -1.06 -5.19 -3.87
CA TRP A 243 -2.38 -5.70 -4.17
C TRP A 243 -3.46 -4.85 -3.52
N GLU A 244 -4.46 -4.49 -4.27
CA GLU A 244 -5.64 -3.76 -3.81
C GLU A 244 -6.90 -4.55 -4.13
N GLY A 245 -7.80 -4.67 -3.14
CA GLY A 245 -9.01 -5.46 -3.30
C GLY A 245 -9.96 -5.38 -2.12
N ASP A 246 -11.01 -6.17 -2.23
CA ASP A 246 -12.07 -6.28 -1.24
C ASP A 246 -11.68 -7.27 -0.14
N ILE A 247 -11.79 -6.84 1.11
CA ILE A 247 -11.59 -7.63 2.32
C ILE A 247 -12.83 -7.69 3.20
N SER A 248 -13.96 -7.20 2.73
CA SER A 248 -15.23 -7.19 3.48
C SER A 248 -15.87 -8.57 3.61
N GLU A 249 -15.31 -9.57 2.91
CA GLU A 249 -15.79 -10.93 2.85
C GLU A 249 -15.71 -11.68 4.20
N GLU A 250 -16.67 -12.59 4.42
CA GLU A 250 -16.71 -13.42 5.63
C GLU A 250 -15.43 -14.26 5.79
N GLY A 251 -14.89 -14.81 4.69
CA GLY A 251 -13.65 -15.58 4.69
C GLY A 251 -12.44 -14.79 5.17
N PHE A 252 -12.39 -13.47 4.90
CA PHE A 252 -11.33 -12.60 5.39
C PHE A 252 -11.52 -12.25 6.88
N ARG A 253 -12.76 -12.02 7.32
CA ARG A 253 -13.06 -11.73 8.73
C ARG A 253 -12.78 -12.91 9.64
N HIS A 254 -12.95 -14.14 9.13
CA HIS A 254 -12.79 -15.39 9.87
C HIS A 254 -11.83 -16.34 9.14
N PRO A 255 -10.55 -15.99 8.99
CA PRO A 255 -9.60 -16.81 8.25
C PRO A 255 -9.35 -18.14 8.95
N ARG A 256 -9.41 -19.24 8.19
CA ARG A 256 -9.15 -20.59 8.72
C ARG A 256 -7.65 -20.82 8.81
N HIS A 257 -7.10 -20.74 10.00
CA HIS A 257 -5.66 -20.90 10.26
C HIS A 257 -4.79 -19.95 9.46
N GLY A 258 -5.26 -18.71 9.22
CA GLY A 258 -4.55 -17.70 8.43
C GLY A 258 -4.72 -17.82 6.91
N PHE A 259 -5.63 -18.68 6.44
CA PHE A 259 -5.98 -18.85 5.04
C PHE A 259 -7.39 -18.32 4.75
N VAL A 260 -7.51 -17.61 3.64
CA VAL A 260 -8.76 -17.02 3.17
C VAL A 260 -9.14 -17.64 1.84
N ASP A 261 -10.32 -18.19 1.76
CA ASP A 261 -10.92 -18.73 0.54
C ASP A 261 -12.21 -17.96 0.21
N VAL A 262 -12.63 -18.04 -1.06
CA VAL A 262 -13.97 -17.62 -1.47
C VAL A 262 -15.00 -18.62 -0.94
N LEU A 263 -16.25 -18.20 -0.81
CA LEU A 263 -17.34 -19.10 -0.48
C LEU A 263 -17.61 -20.07 -1.64
N PRO A 264 -18.04 -21.33 -1.37
CA PRO A 264 -18.38 -22.29 -2.44
C PRO A 264 -19.37 -21.76 -3.46
N SER A 265 -20.30 -20.88 -3.05
CA SER A 265 -21.29 -20.23 -3.93
C SER A 265 -20.68 -19.19 -4.88
N GLN A 266 -19.44 -18.75 -4.65
CA GLN A 266 -18.71 -17.78 -5.49
C GLN A 266 -17.87 -18.48 -6.57
N LEU A 267 -17.78 -19.81 -6.54
CA LEU A 267 -17.07 -20.58 -7.56
C LEU A 267 -17.97 -20.88 -8.77
N PRO A 268 -17.40 -20.97 -10.00
CA PRO A 268 -16.01 -20.72 -10.34
C PRO A 268 -15.68 -19.23 -10.43
N THR A 269 -14.45 -18.87 -10.12
CA THR A 269 -13.91 -17.50 -10.21
C THR A 269 -13.43 -17.19 -11.64
N THR A 270 -14.33 -16.71 -12.47
CA THR A 270 -14.09 -16.39 -13.87
C THR A 270 -14.06 -14.87 -14.11
N GLN A 271 -13.62 -14.46 -15.28
CA GLN A 271 -13.73 -13.05 -15.71
C GLN A 271 -15.18 -12.52 -15.56
N ALA A 272 -16.17 -13.33 -15.96
CA ALA A 272 -17.57 -12.94 -15.88
C ALA A 272 -18.09 -12.85 -14.43
N SER A 273 -17.71 -13.78 -13.55
CA SER A 273 -18.12 -13.71 -12.13
C SER A 273 -17.48 -12.51 -11.43
N ARG A 274 -16.20 -12.24 -11.71
CA ARG A 274 -15.48 -11.06 -11.24
C ARG A 274 -16.19 -9.74 -11.67
N GLN A 275 -16.54 -9.62 -12.95
CA GLN A 275 -17.25 -8.43 -13.47
C GLN A 275 -18.58 -8.21 -12.76
N ARG A 276 -19.38 -9.28 -12.60
CA ARG A 276 -20.65 -9.18 -11.86
C ARG A 276 -20.51 -8.76 -10.42
N GLU A 277 -19.48 -9.25 -9.71
CA GLU A 277 -19.21 -8.84 -8.33
C GLU A 277 -18.87 -7.35 -8.24
N PHE A 278 -18.05 -6.85 -9.17
CA PHE A 278 -17.68 -5.43 -9.24
C PHE A 278 -18.90 -4.54 -9.58
N GLU A 279 -19.61 -4.83 -10.66
CA GLU A 279 -20.78 -4.06 -11.11
C GLU A 279 -21.93 -4.04 -10.11
N SER A 280 -22.05 -5.12 -9.31
CA SER A 280 -23.05 -5.21 -8.25
C SER A 280 -22.57 -4.67 -6.90
N LEU A 281 -21.39 -4.04 -6.86
CA LEU A 281 -20.77 -3.46 -5.66
C LEU A 281 -20.56 -4.48 -4.53
N ARG A 282 -20.40 -5.77 -4.88
CA ARG A 282 -20.01 -6.85 -3.96
C ARG A 282 -18.50 -7.06 -3.90
N THR A 283 -17.76 -6.43 -4.81
CA THR A 283 -16.32 -6.27 -4.75
C THR A 283 -16.02 -4.79 -4.82
N THR A 284 -15.39 -4.27 -3.79
CA THR A 284 -15.10 -2.84 -3.58
C THR A 284 -13.61 -2.62 -3.29
N ASP A 285 -13.16 -1.38 -3.37
CA ASP A 285 -11.78 -0.95 -3.09
C ASP A 285 -11.57 -0.71 -1.59
N ASP A 286 -11.52 -1.78 -0.80
CA ASP A 286 -11.54 -1.69 0.66
C ASP A 286 -10.17 -1.59 1.31
N HIS A 287 -9.16 -2.29 0.75
CA HIS A 287 -7.88 -2.44 1.42
C HIS A 287 -6.73 -2.71 0.46
N VAL A 288 -5.53 -2.35 0.90
CA VAL A 288 -4.29 -2.56 0.15
C VAL A 288 -3.29 -3.31 1.01
N MET A 289 -2.67 -4.35 0.44
CA MET A 289 -1.63 -5.18 1.07
C MET A 289 -0.49 -5.45 0.10
N GLU A 290 0.64 -5.91 0.61
CA GLU A 290 1.76 -6.36 -0.21
C GLU A 290 1.77 -7.88 -0.30
N ILE A 291 1.82 -8.43 -1.51
CA ILE A 291 2.06 -9.86 -1.73
C ILE A 291 3.57 -10.09 -1.77
N ILE A 292 4.06 -10.99 -0.91
CA ILE A 292 5.49 -11.28 -0.73
C ILE A 292 5.87 -12.73 -1.00
N GLY A 293 4.93 -13.55 -1.40
CA GLY A 293 5.22 -14.97 -1.66
C GLY A 293 4.00 -15.76 -2.05
N MET A 294 4.24 -17.00 -2.40
CA MET A 294 3.20 -17.96 -2.76
C MET A 294 3.46 -19.30 -2.08
N ILE A 295 2.42 -19.96 -1.63
CA ILE A 295 2.49 -21.30 -1.07
C ILE A 295 1.45 -22.19 -1.74
N SER A 296 1.77 -23.49 -1.90
CA SER A 296 0.82 -24.49 -2.34
C SER A 296 0.39 -25.34 -1.15
N LYS A 297 -0.92 -25.48 -0.95
CA LYS A 297 -1.51 -26.29 0.11
C LYS A 297 -2.66 -27.11 -0.46
N ASN A 298 -2.58 -28.43 -0.36
CA ASN A 298 -3.60 -29.34 -0.90
C ASN A 298 -3.94 -29.06 -2.38
N HIS A 299 -2.91 -28.89 -3.21
CA HIS A 299 -3.03 -28.56 -4.65
C HIS A 299 -3.73 -27.22 -4.96
N ARG A 300 -3.83 -26.32 -3.99
CA ARG A 300 -4.32 -24.95 -4.18
C ARG A 300 -3.20 -23.95 -3.90
N ASN A 301 -3.13 -22.91 -4.72
CA ASN A 301 -2.19 -21.82 -4.53
C ASN A 301 -2.79 -20.77 -3.60
N TYR A 302 -1.94 -20.27 -2.71
CA TYR A 302 -2.23 -19.15 -1.81
C TYR A 302 -1.11 -18.13 -1.91
N TYR A 303 -1.47 -16.87 -1.85
CA TYR A 303 -0.53 -15.76 -1.87
C TYR A 303 -0.36 -15.21 -0.45
N VAL A 304 0.89 -15.10 -0.02
CA VAL A 304 1.23 -14.57 1.30
C VAL A 304 1.21 -13.05 1.23
N CYS A 305 0.26 -12.46 1.92
CA CYS A 305 0.06 -11.02 1.96
C CYS A 305 0.56 -10.44 3.29
N ARG A 306 1.43 -9.44 3.22
CA ARG A 306 1.85 -8.61 4.36
C ARG A 306 0.86 -7.47 4.52
N ASN A 307 0.25 -7.38 5.72
CA ASN A 307 -0.69 -6.32 6.07
C ASN A 307 0.01 -5.20 6.86
N SER A 308 -0.67 -4.07 7.00
CA SER A 308 -0.22 -2.91 7.77
C SER A 308 -0.97 -2.73 9.11
N TRP A 309 -1.31 -3.84 9.78
CA TRP A 309 -2.00 -3.83 11.08
C TRP A 309 -1.14 -4.31 12.24
N GLY A 310 0.19 -4.22 12.08
CA GLY A 310 1.18 -4.63 13.07
C GLY A 310 1.40 -6.14 13.10
N ASN A 311 2.50 -6.54 13.73
CA ASN A 311 2.93 -7.94 13.79
C ASN A 311 2.09 -8.83 14.73
N HIS A 312 1.20 -8.26 15.54
CA HIS A 312 0.27 -9.02 16.38
C HIS A 312 -1.00 -9.46 15.65
N TRP A 313 -1.25 -8.92 14.47
CA TRP A 313 -2.38 -9.31 13.64
C TRP A 313 -2.04 -10.53 12.76
N GLY A 314 -3.02 -11.40 12.50
CA GLY A 314 -2.82 -12.58 11.68
C GLY A 314 -1.66 -13.46 12.13
N LYS A 315 -0.89 -13.98 11.18
CA LYS A 315 0.36 -14.71 11.48
C LYS A 315 1.54 -13.76 11.35
N ALA A 316 1.92 -13.10 12.44
CA ALA A 316 3.00 -12.11 12.47
C ALA A 316 2.82 -10.98 11.42
N GLY A 317 1.59 -10.45 11.31
CA GLY A 317 1.25 -9.41 10.34
C GLY A 317 0.88 -9.91 8.94
N HIS A 318 0.78 -11.22 8.73
CA HIS A 318 0.54 -11.83 7.42
C HIS A 318 -0.74 -12.65 7.38
N ILE A 319 -1.29 -12.79 6.16
CA ILE A 319 -2.44 -13.64 5.83
C ILE A 319 -2.22 -14.28 4.46
N CYS A 320 -2.85 -15.42 4.20
CA CYS A 320 -2.75 -16.12 2.93
C CYS A 320 -4.09 -16.06 2.20
N LEU A 321 -4.12 -15.43 1.02
CA LEU A 321 -5.29 -15.35 0.15
C LEU A 321 -5.20 -16.43 -0.93
N SER A 322 -6.28 -17.19 -1.14
CA SER A 322 -6.32 -18.19 -2.23
C SER A 322 -6.27 -17.53 -3.60
N GLU A 323 -5.83 -18.26 -4.62
CA GLU A 323 -5.86 -17.80 -6.00
C GLU A 323 -7.28 -17.43 -6.44
N ASP A 324 -8.29 -18.18 -6.04
CA ASP A 324 -9.70 -17.87 -6.29
C ASP A 324 -10.12 -16.55 -5.65
N TYR A 325 -9.61 -16.24 -4.44
CA TYR A 325 -9.89 -14.97 -3.76
C TYR A 325 -9.28 -13.80 -4.53
N LEU A 326 -8.01 -13.91 -4.94
CA LEU A 326 -7.38 -12.87 -5.75
C LEU A 326 -8.11 -12.70 -7.08
N ARG A 327 -8.45 -13.77 -7.78
CA ARG A 327 -9.19 -13.71 -9.04
C ARG A 327 -10.50 -12.95 -8.92
N LEU A 328 -11.24 -13.17 -7.84
CA LEU A 328 -12.55 -12.57 -7.64
C LEU A 328 -12.49 -11.16 -7.07
N LYS A 329 -11.61 -10.91 -6.10
CA LYS A 329 -11.64 -9.73 -5.24
C LYS A 329 -10.55 -8.67 -5.50
N THR A 330 -9.64 -8.91 -6.43
CA THR A 330 -8.64 -7.89 -6.80
C THR A 330 -9.31 -6.72 -7.52
N ILE A 331 -9.10 -5.51 -7.09
CA ILE A 331 -9.46 -4.29 -7.80
C ILE A 331 -8.30 -3.87 -8.71
N ALA A 332 -7.09 -3.81 -8.15
CA ALA A 332 -5.89 -3.42 -8.88
C ALA A 332 -4.66 -4.13 -8.33
N ALA A 333 -3.59 -4.15 -9.12
CA ALA A 333 -2.26 -4.55 -8.70
C ALA A 333 -1.22 -3.58 -9.25
N VAL A 334 -0.21 -3.25 -8.46
CA VAL A 334 0.93 -2.44 -8.88
C VAL A 334 2.18 -3.30 -8.80
N ILE A 335 2.89 -3.41 -9.91
CA ILE A 335 4.01 -4.34 -10.10
C ILE A 335 5.19 -3.59 -10.71
N SER A 336 6.43 -3.87 -10.29
CA SER A 336 7.62 -3.37 -10.96
C SER A 336 7.64 -3.81 -12.44
N LYS A 337 7.94 -2.91 -13.36
CA LYS A 337 8.04 -3.24 -14.79
C LYS A 337 9.18 -4.23 -15.08
N GLU A 338 10.17 -4.32 -14.21
CA GLU A 338 11.23 -5.33 -14.32
C GLU A 338 10.67 -6.75 -14.20
N ALA A 339 9.63 -6.94 -13.37
CA ALA A 339 8.96 -8.21 -13.17
C ALA A 339 8.04 -8.62 -14.35
N LEU A 340 7.74 -7.70 -15.26
CA LEU A 340 6.87 -7.95 -16.42
C LEU A 340 7.64 -8.30 -17.69
N ARG A 341 8.97 -8.24 -17.64
CA ARG A 341 9.88 -8.62 -18.73
C ARG A 341 10.19 -10.11 -18.67
#